data_dc24c4b2014be5dbc5fcc3fb022c3529
#
_entry.id   dc24c4b2014be5dbc5fcc3fb022c3529
#
_cell.length_a   1.000
_cell.length_b   1.000
_cell.length_c   1.000
_cell.angle_alpha   90.00
_cell.angle_beta   90.00
_cell.angle_gamma   90.00
#
_symmetry.space_group_name_H-M   'P 1'
#
loop_
_entity.id
_entity.type
_entity.pdbx_description
1 polymer ?
#
loop_
_entity_poly.entity_id
_entity_poly.type
_entity_poly.pdbx_seq_one_letter_code
_entity_poly.pdbx_strand_id
1 'polypeptide(L)'
;MPDYINFHSRNFLIRKFISLVIKILVFFPDWLFCLVWNLILLMINNSVRISLIKDGRFLVKDKIQSMEIVHKKRFEFYLQNISTRLNHISYEYMLDSVKFSPGDTIIDCGANIGELYLAIDQNYQAEFKYYGFEPAPKEFSALNNNTRNLVEKPLALSSNTENRNFYIRTKTADSSFEEGKNQKKIHVECMTIDDYFKEIKSITLLKL
;
A
#
# COMPACT_ATOMS: atom_id res chain seq x y z
N MET A 1 -18.41 13.30 -7.12
CA MET A 1 -17.32 14.23 -7.49
C MET A 1 -17.19 15.52 -6.64
N PRO A 2 -17.97 15.81 -5.61
CA PRO A 2 -17.94 17.16 -5.01
C PRO A 2 -16.80 17.40 -4.01
N ASP A 3 -16.39 16.41 -3.22
CA ASP A 3 -15.54 16.71 -2.06
C ASP A 3 -14.02 16.64 -2.30
N TYR A 4 -13.58 15.92 -3.31
CA TYR A 4 -12.17 15.77 -3.64
C TYR A 4 -11.57 17.03 -4.28
N ILE A 5 -12.34 17.70 -5.14
CA ILE A 5 -11.89 18.91 -5.85
C ILE A 5 -11.85 20.13 -4.91
N ASN A 6 -12.78 20.23 -3.96
CA ASN A 6 -12.84 21.34 -3.01
C ASN A 6 -11.73 21.33 -1.95
N PHE A 7 -11.20 20.15 -1.59
CA PHE A 7 -10.04 20.06 -0.67
C PHE A 7 -8.73 20.49 -1.35
N HIS A 8 -8.67 20.38 -2.68
CA HIS A 8 -7.48 20.75 -3.46
C HIS A 8 -7.20 22.26 -3.45
N SER A 9 -8.21 23.10 -3.43
CA SER A 9 -8.05 24.56 -3.56
C SER A 9 -7.78 25.30 -2.24
N ARG A 10 -8.34 24.82 -1.13
CA ARG A 10 -8.26 25.53 0.17
C ARG A 10 -6.98 25.27 0.97
N ASN A 11 -6.23 24.21 0.69
CA ASN A 11 -5.13 23.75 1.53
C ASN A 11 -3.79 23.53 0.81
N PHE A 12 -3.58 24.12 -0.37
CA PHE A 12 -2.35 23.94 -1.15
C PHE A 12 -1.08 24.30 -0.35
N LEU A 13 -1.12 25.41 0.40
CA LEU A 13 0.01 25.85 1.25
C LEU A 13 0.27 24.89 2.40
N ILE A 14 -0.80 24.40 3.05
CA ILE A 14 -0.68 23.43 4.15
C ILE A 14 -0.10 22.12 3.62
N ARG A 15 -0.56 21.64 2.46
CA ARG A 15 -0.01 20.43 1.83
C ARG A 15 1.47 20.57 1.46
N LYS A 16 1.86 21.69 0.87
CA LYS A 16 3.29 21.97 0.60
C LYS A 16 4.12 22.01 1.89
N PHE A 17 3.60 22.64 2.93
CA PHE A 17 4.26 22.68 4.23
C PHE A 17 4.42 21.27 4.82
N ILE A 18 3.35 20.47 4.83
CA ILE A 18 3.36 19.09 5.33
C ILE A 18 4.33 18.23 4.51
N SER A 19 4.30 18.33 3.18
CA SER A 19 5.24 17.60 2.31
C SER A 19 6.71 17.99 2.60
N LEU A 20 6.98 19.26 2.87
CA LEU A 20 8.31 19.72 3.27
C LEU A 20 8.71 19.12 4.63
N VAL A 21 7.80 19.15 5.61
CA VAL A 21 8.02 18.58 6.94
C VAL A 21 8.31 17.08 6.86
N ILE A 22 7.55 16.32 6.07
CA ILE A 22 7.81 14.88 5.86
C ILE A 22 9.20 14.64 5.29
N LYS A 23 9.63 15.44 4.29
CA LYS A 23 10.97 15.31 3.70
C LYS A 23 12.08 15.44 4.72
N ILE A 24 11.86 16.24 5.76
CA ILE A 24 12.82 16.42 6.88
C ILE A 24 12.65 15.26 7.88
N LEU A 25 11.42 14.98 8.30
CA LEU A 25 11.12 13.99 9.33
C LEU A 25 11.50 12.56 8.95
N VAL A 26 11.55 12.23 7.66
CA VAL A 26 11.97 10.89 7.17
C VAL A 26 13.38 10.51 7.69
N PHE A 27 14.25 11.50 7.94
CA PHE A 27 15.60 11.26 8.44
C PHE A 27 15.70 11.05 9.96
N PHE A 28 14.62 11.31 10.69
CA PHE A 28 14.60 11.13 12.15
C PHE A 28 14.31 9.67 12.53
N PRO A 29 14.69 9.23 13.77
CA PRO A 29 14.29 7.94 14.31
C PRO A 29 12.76 7.74 14.25
N ASP A 30 12.33 6.49 14.08
CA ASP A 30 10.91 6.16 13.85
C ASP A 30 9.99 6.62 14.99
N TRP A 31 10.44 6.50 16.24
CA TRP A 31 9.67 6.96 17.40
C TRP A 31 9.47 8.48 17.40
N LEU A 32 10.51 9.24 17.04
CA LEU A 32 10.44 10.71 16.97
C LEU A 32 9.57 11.15 15.79
N PHE A 33 9.66 10.45 14.67
CA PHE A 33 8.77 10.66 13.54
C PHE A 33 7.30 10.50 13.97
N CYS A 34 6.94 9.41 14.65
CA CYS A 34 5.58 9.17 15.13
C CYS A 34 5.11 10.28 16.09
N LEU A 35 5.98 10.69 17.04
CA LEU A 35 5.65 11.74 17.99
C LEU A 35 5.32 13.05 17.28
N VAL A 36 6.24 13.55 16.46
CA VAL A 36 6.09 14.84 15.76
C VAL A 36 4.91 14.79 14.80
N TRP A 37 4.74 13.68 14.08
CA TRP A 37 3.63 13.53 13.13
C TRP A 37 2.27 13.54 13.84
N ASN A 38 2.12 12.83 14.95
CA ASN A 38 0.89 12.88 15.75
C ASN A 38 0.61 14.28 16.33
N LEU A 39 1.63 15.03 16.70
CA LEU A 39 1.47 16.44 17.14
C LEU A 39 0.93 17.30 15.99
N ILE A 40 1.48 17.16 14.78
CA ILE A 40 0.98 17.87 13.59
C ILE A 40 -0.48 17.50 13.32
N LEU A 41 -0.82 16.20 13.35
CA LEU A 41 -2.18 15.73 13.14
C LEU A 41 -3.15 16.30 14.20
N LEU A 42 -2.72 16.42 15.47
CA LEU A 42 -3.51 17.05 16.52
C LEU A 42 -3.74 18.55 16.25
N MET A 43 -2.70 19.27 15.85
CA MET A 43 -2.78 20.72 15.54
C MET A 43 -3.77 21.03 14.41
N ILE A 44 -3.88 20.14 13.43
CA ILE A 44 -4.84 20.29 12.32
C ILE A 44 -6.19 19.61 12.60
N ASN A 45 -6.45 19.24 13.86
CA ASN A 45 -7.67 18.56 14.33
C ASN A 45 -8.00 17.28 13.52
N ASN A 46 -6.97 16.51 13.20
CA ASN A 46 -7.14 15.25 12.46
C ASN A 46 -7.33 14.08 13.43
N SER A 47 -8.18 13.11 13.03
CA SER A 47 -8.44 11.91 13.83
C SER A 47 -7.45 10.77 13.58
N VAL A 48 -6.65 10.85 12.52
CA VAL A 48 -5.64 9.85 12.21
C VAL A 48 -4.53 9.88 13.27
N ARG A 49 -4.07 8.70 13.66
CA ARG A 49 -2.93 8.50 14.55
C ARG A 49 -1.98 7.48 13.95
N ILE A 50 -0.71 7.64 14.25
CA ILE A 50 0.32 6.69 13.85
C ILE A 50 1.07 6.18 15.07
N SER A 51 1.43 4.91 15.05
CA SER A 51 2.27 4.28 16.05
C SER A 51 3.30 3.36 15.38
N LEU A 52 4.46 3.25 16.02
CA LEU A 52 5.47 2.28 15.61
C LEU A 52 5.06 0.90 16.12
N ILE A 53 5.16 -0.10 15.27
CA ILE A 53 4.99 -1.51 15.61
C ILE A 53 6.30 -2.27 15.41
N LYS A 54 6.30 -3.58 15.68
CA LYS A 54 7.50 -4.41 15.53
C LYS A 54 8.06 -4.32 14.10
N ASP A 55 9.35 -4.55 13.97
CA ASP A 55 10.11 -4.63 12.71
C ASP A 55 10.17 -3.32 11.90
N GLY A 56 9.91 -2.17 12.56
CA GLY A 56 9.98 -0.86 11.92
C GLY A 56 8.86 -0.64 10.90
N ARG A 57 7.72 -1.29 11.09
CA ARG A 57 6.45 -0.97 10.44
C ARG A 57 5.65 -0.02 11.31
N PHE A 58 4.67 0.63 10.73
CA PHE A 58 3.82 1.59 11.39
C PHE A 58 2.37 1.17 11.28
N LEU A 59 1.59 1.40 12.34
CA LEU A 59 0.15 1.30 12.31
C LEU A 59 -0.44 2.69 12.11
N VAL A 60 -1.19 2.88 11.05
CA VAL A 60 -2.06 4.02 10.82
C VAL A 60 -3.46 3.64 11.28
N LYS A 61 -4.06 4.47 12.12
CA LYS A 61 -5.41 4.26 12.66
C LYS A 61 -6.21 5.53 12.56
N ASP A 62 -7.44 5.45 12.10
CA ASP A 62 -8.44 6.48 12.21
C ASP A 62 -9.61 6.03 13.09
N LYS A 63 -10.76 6.71 13.02
CA LYS A 63 -11.94 6.39 13.84
C LYS A 63 -12.63 5.06 13.46
N ILE A 64 -12.40 4.60 12.23
CA ILE A 64 -13.17 3.50 11.63
C ILE A 64 -12.29 2.27 11.47
N GLN A 65 -11.05 2.45 11.03
CA GLN A 65 -10.19 1.36 10.61
C GLN A 65 -8.71 1.61 10.91
N SER A 66 -7.91 0.57 10.72
CA SER A 66 -6.46 0.65 10.87
C SER A 66 -5.77 -0.22 9.82
N MET A 67 -4.56 0.17 9.43
CA MET A 67 -3.74 -0.59 8.51
C MET A 67 -2.26 -0.41 8.81
N GLU A 68 -1.46 -1.40 8.44
CA GLU A 68 0.00 -1.32 8.53
C GLU A 68 0.60 -0.69 7.29
N ILE A 69 1.59 0.17 7.50
CA ILE A 69 2.39 0.75 6.42
C ILE A 69 3.88 0.64 6.73
N VAL A 70 4.72 0.67 5.70
CA VAL A 70 6.17 0.45 5.83
C VAL A 70 6.95 1.75 5.69
N HIS A 71 6.54 2.65 4.81
CA HIS A 71 7.34 3.81 4.43
C HIS A 71 6.80 5.13 4.97
N LYS A 72 7.67 5.88 5.69
CA LYS A 72 7.34 7.20 6.25
C LYS A 72 6.79 8.19 5.22
N LYS A 73 7.31 8.19 4.00
CA LYS A 73 6.83 9.09 2.94
C LYS A 73 5.39 8.87 2.55
N ARG A 74 4.84 7.68 2.77
CA ARG A 74 3.44 7.37 2.41
C ARG A 74 2.42 7.93 3.40
N PHE A 75 2.85 8.43 4.57
CA PHE A 75 1.92 9.02 5.53
C PHE A 75 1.15 10.21 4.98
N GLU A 76 1.70 10.94 4.01
CA GLU A 76 1.00 12.05 3.37
C GLU A 76 -0.31 11.63 2.66
N PHE A 77 -0.42 10.36 2.23
CA PHE A 77 -1.64 9.84 1.60
C PHE A 77 -2.79 9.64 2.59
N TYR A 78 -2.48 9.53 3.88
CA TYR A 78 -3.46 9.29 4.95
C TYR A 78 -3.79 10.54 5.77
N LEU A 79 -3.42 11.73 5.29
CA LEU A 79 -3.66 13.00 5.99
C LEU A 79 -5.14 13.31 6.24
N GLN A 80 -6.04 12.78 5.45
CA GLN A 80 -7.48 12.94 5.69
C GLN A 80 -8.01 11.81 6.58
N ASN A 81 -7.97 10.62 6.08
CA ASN A 81 -8.26 9.34 6.72
C ASN A 81 -7.93 8.20 5.76
N ILE A 82 -8.04 6.98 6.24
CA ILE A 82 -7.76 5.78 5.44
C ILE A 82 -8.78 5.65 4.31
N SER A 83 -10.08 5.84 4.59
CA SER A 83 -11.15 5.71 3.57
C SER A 83 -10.95 6.64 2.37
N THR A 84 -10.50 7.88 2.60
CA THR A 84 -10.21 8.82 1.49
C THR A 84 -9.08 8.30 0.61
N ARG A 85 -8.05 7.71 1.19
CA ARG A 85 -6.97 7.07 0.42
C ARG A 85 -7.48 5.89 -0.40
N LEU A 86 -8.30 5.02 0.20
CA LEU A 86 -8.87 3.85 -0.48
C LEU A 86 -9.82 4.25 -1.62
N ASN A 87 -10.62 5.29 -1.44
CA ASN A 87 -11.45 5.85 -2.53
C ASN A 87 -10.59 6.40 -3.68
N HIS A 88 -9.43 6.99 -3.37
CA HIS A 88 -8.49 7.43 -4.41
C HIS A 88 -7.91 6.24 -5.18
N ILE A 89 -7.56 5.14 -4.50
CA ILE A 89 -7.14 3.89 -5.14
C ILE A 89 -8.24 3.34 -6.05
N SER A 90 -9.51 3.32 -5.58
CA SER A 90 -10.64 2.89 -6.41
C SER A 90 -10.75 3.71 -7.69
N TYR A 91 -10.57 5.02 -7.59
CA TYR A 91 -10.60 5.91 -8.75
C TYR A 91 -9.39 5.69 -9.70
N GLU A 92 -8.16 5.58 -9.15
CA GLU A 92 -6.93 5.35 -9.92
C GLU A 92 -7.00 4.07 -10.76
N TYR A 93 -7.55 2.99 -10.19
CA TYR A 93 -7.69 1.70 -10.86
C TYR A 93 -9.06 1.52 -11.55
N MET A 94 -9.89 2.57 -11.61
CA MET A 94 -11.23 2.55 -12.24
C MET A 94 -12.10 1.38 -11.74
N LEU A 95 -12.05 1.08 -10.44
CA LEU A 95 -12.74 -0.08 -9.88
C LEU A 95 -14.26 -0.02 -10.06
N ASP A 96 -14.84 1.17 -10.18
CA ASP A 96 -16.28 1.35 -10.46
C ASP A 96 -16.70 0.79 -11.82
N SER A 97 -15.76 0.56 -12.74
CA SER A 97 -16.03 -0.09 -14.02
C SER A 97 -16.03 -1.61 -13.94
N VAL A 98 -15.57 -2.19 -12.84
CA VAL A 98 -15.51 -3.64 -12.61
C VAL A 98 -16.75 -4.09 -11.82
N LYS A 99 -17.41 -5.12 -12.33
CA LYS A 99 -18.54 -5.75 -11.61
C LYS A 99 -18.00 -6.86 -10.73
N PHE A 100 -17.88 -6.60 -9.45
CA PHE A 100 -17.45 -7.60 -8.48
C PHE A 100 -18.63 -8.49 -8.03
N SER A 101 -18.36 -9.79 -7.90
CA SER A 101 -19.31 -10.81 -7.46
C SER A 101 -18.68 -11.74 -6.43
N PRO A 102 -19.48 -12.39 -5.56
CA PRO A 102 -18.95 -13.36 -4.62
C PRO A 102 -18.21 -14.51 -5.34
N GLY A 103 -17.01 -14.82 -4.84
CA GLY A 103 -16.16 -15.86 -5.42
C GLY A 103 -15.20 -15.38 -6.52
N ASP A 104 -15.22 -14.11 -6.88
CA ASP A 104 -14.30 -13.51 -7.84
C ASP A 104 -12.83 -13.72 -7.46
N THR A 105 -11.98 -13.77 -8.47
CA THR A 105 -10.52 -13.88 -8.30
C THR A 105 -9.84 -12.59 -8.71
N ILE A 106 -9.05 -12.04 -7.80
CA ILE A 106 -8.27 -10.82 -7.97
C ILE A 106 -6.79 -11.16 -7.85
N ILE A 107 -6.01 -10.76 -8.85
CA ILE A 107 -4.56 -10.89 -8.87
C ILE A 107 -3.95 -9.49 -8.86
N ASP A 108 -3.12 -9.22 -7.85
CA ASP A 108 -2.45 -7.93 -7.65
C ASP A 108 -0.93 -8.12 -7.70
N CYS A 109 -0.32 -7.78 -8.84
CA CYS A 109 1.12 -7.83 -9.04
C CYS A 109 1.76 -6.55 -8.48
N GLY A 110 2.72 -6.71 -7.55
CA GLY A 110 3.25 -5.58 -6.79
C GLY A 110 2.20 -5.02 -5.81
N ALA A 111 1.64 -5.92 -4.99
CA ALA A 111 0.54 -5.59 -4.07
C ALA A 111 0.94 -4.62 -2.94
N ASN A 112 2.24 -4.45 -2.71
CA ASN A 112 2.79 -3.61 -1.65
C ASN A 112 2.16 -3.96 -0.29
N ILE A 113 1.42 -3.06 0.33
CA ILE A 113 0.76 -3.26 1.63
C ILE A 113 -0.72 -3.65 1.51
N GLY A 114 -1.24 -3.88 0.28
CA GLY A 114 -2.61 -4.34 0.03
C GLY A 114 -3.66 -3.24 -0.08
N GLU A 115 -3.28 -2.01 -0.49
CA GLU A 115 -4.24 -0.90 -0.63
C GLU A 115 -5.35 -1.23 -1.65
N LEU A 116 -5.06 -1.99 -2.71
CA LEU A 116 -6.06 -2.42 -3.69
C LEU A 116 -7.11 -3.34 -3.05
N TYR A 117 -6.67 -4.36 -2.29
CA TYR A 117 -7.58 -5.22 -1.53
C TYR A 117 -8.51 -4.41 -0.64
N LEU A 118 -7.93 -3.52 0.19
CA LEU A 118 -8.69 -2.70 1.13
C LEU A 118 -9.68 -1.78 0.43
N ALA A 119 -9.34 -1.25 -0.75
CA ALA A 119 -10.23 -0.41 -1.55
C ALA A 119 -11.42 -1.21 -2.09
N ILE A 120 -11.19 -2.45 -2.54
CA ILE A 120 -12.27 -3.34 -3.02
C ILE A 120 -13.15 -3.76 -1.84
N ASP A 121 -12.56 -4.21 -0.73
CA ASP A 121 -13.29 -4.65 0.47
C ASP A 121 -14.19 -3.53 1.04
N GLN A 122 -13.64 -2.30 1.11
CA GLN A 122 -14.39 -1.13 1.59
C GLN A 122 -15.61 -0.80 0.73
N ASN A 123 -15.45 -0.85 -0.60
CA ASN A 123 -16.43 -0.26 -1.52
C ASN A 123 -17.45 -1.28 -2.04
N TYR A 124 -17.08 -2.55 -2.12
CA TYR A 124 -17.92 -3.57 -2.79
C TYR A 124 -18.41 -4.68 -1.86
N GLN A 125 -17.81 -4.84 -0.67
CA GLN A 125 -18.24 -5.81 0.37
C GLN A 125 -18.50 -7.23 -0.17
N ALA A 126 -17.80 -7.63 -1.22
CA ALA A 126 -17.95 -8.93 -1.85
C ALA A 126 -16.89 -9.90 -1.29
N GLU A 127 -17.25 -11.15 -1.06
CA GLU A 127 -16.27 -12.18 -0.77
C GLU A 127 -15.53 -12.56 -2.06
N PHE A 128 -14.22 -12.34 -2.09
CA PHE A 128 -13.36 -12.64 -3.23
C PHE A 128 -12.07 -13.33 -2.80
N LYS A 129 -11.45 -14.03 -3.75
CA LYS A 129 -10.12 -14.60 -3.59
C LYS A 129 -9.08 -13.58 -4.01
N TYR A 130 -8.19 -13.23 -3.10
CA TYR A 130 -7.15 -12.24 -3.36
C TYR A 130 -5.76 -12.87 -3.35
N TYR A 131 -5.03 -12.68 -4.43
CA TYR A 131 -3.65 -13.11 -4.61
C TYR A 131 -2.76 -11.89 -4.81
N GLY A 132 -2.24 -11.37 -3.71
CA GLY A 132 -1.32 -10.24 -3.69
C GLY A 132 0.13 -10.70 -3.72
N PHE A 133 0.81 -10.42 -4.81
CA PHE A 133 2.22 -10.76 -5.00
C PHE A 133 3.09 -9.57 -4.64
N GLU A 134 3.93 -9.73 -3.63
CA GLU A 134 4.86 -8.70 -3.17
C GLU A 134 6.20 -9.35 -2.77
N PRO A 135 7.29 -9.06 -3.48
CA PRO A 135 8.58 -9.67 -3.21
C PRO A 135 9.33 -9.06 -2.03
N ALA A 136 9.03 -7.82 -1.64
CA ALA A 136 9.70 -7.16 -0.52
C ALA A 136 9.16 -7.68 0.83
N PRO A 137 10.00 -8.28 1.72
CA PRO A 137 9.51 -8.99 2.90
C PRO A 137 8.74 -8.14 3.91
N LYS A 138 9.10 -6.87 4.08
CA LYS A 138 8.39 -5.97 5.02
C LYS A 138 7.01 -5.60 4.49
N GLU A 139 6.93 -5.25 3.22
CA GLU A 139 5.70 -4.93 2.51
C GLU A 139 4.78 -6.16 2.48
N PHE A 140 5.32 -7.33 2.18
CA PHE A 140 4.58 -8.59 2.21
C PHE A 140 4.02 -8.90 3.60
N SER A 141 4.79 -8.64 4.66
CA SER A 141 4.29 -8.80 6.03
C SER A 141 3.14 -7.85 6.35
N ALA A 142 3.22 -6.59 5.92
CA ALA A 142 2.13 -5.63 6.06
C ALA A 142 0.91 -6.02 5.20
N LEU A 143 1.14 -6.49 3.96
CA LEU A 143 0.11 -7.02 3.08
C LEU A 143 -0.72 -8.11 3.77
N ASN A 144 -0.06 -9.11 4.37
CA ASN A 144 -0.75 -10.22 5.03
C ASN A 144 -1.51 -9.78 6.29
N ASN A 145 -1.03 -8.76 7.00
CA ASN A 145 -1.73 -8.21 8.16
C ASN A 145 -2.92 -7.31 7.76
N ASN A 146 -2.85 -6.68 6.60
CA ASN A 146 -3.91 -5.80 6.10
C ASN A 146 -4.99 -6.53 5.31
N THR A 147 -4.72 -7.74 4.81
CA THR A 147 -5.58 -8.43 3.82
C THR A 147 -5.79 -9.89 4.16
N ARG A 148 -6.71 -10.54 3.44
CA ARG A 148 -6.86 -11.99 3.40
C ARG A 148 -6.09 -12.57 2.20
N ASN A 149 -4.77 -12.31 2.16
CA ASN A 149 -3.93 -12.75 1.05
C ASN A 149 -3.78 -14.27 1.00
N LEU A 150 -3.93 -14.85 -0.19
CA LEU A 150 -3.76 -16.28 -0.44
C LEU A 150 -2.34 -16.65 -0.89
N VAL A 151 -1.46 -15.69 -1.12
CA VAL A 151 -0.03 -15.92 -1.39
C VAL A 151 0.70 -16.08 -0.06
N GLU A 152 1.35 -17.21 0.16
CA GLU A 152 1.87 -17.60 1.49
C GLU A 152 3.28 -17.08 1.79
N LYS A 153 4.04 -16.70 0.77
CA LYS A 153 5.44 -16.24 0.90
C LYS A 153 5.72 -15.03 -0.01
N PRO A 154 6.75 -14.23 0.32
CA PRO A 154 7.19 -13.16 -0.58
C PRO A 154 7.54 -13.72 -1.96
N LEU A 155 6.85 -13.25 -2.99
CA LEU A 155 6.93 -13.76 -4.35
C LEU A 155 6.66 -12.64 -5.34
N ALA A 156 7.38 -12.62 -6.46
CA ALA A 156 7.12 -11.74 -7.59
C ALA A 156 6.50 -12.49 -8.76
N LEU A 157 5.58 -11.86 -9.48
CA LEU A 157 5.18 -12.33 -10.81
C LEU A 157 6.16 -11.79 -11.86
N SER A 158 6.54 -12.63 -12.81
CA SER A 158 7.48 -12.32 -13.88
C SER A 158 7.14 -13.11 -15.15
N SER A 159 7.81 -12.79 -16.24
CA SER A 159 7.71 -13.57 -17.50
C SER A 159 8.38 -14.95 -17.42
N ASN A 160 9.25 -15.18 -16.42
CA ASN A 160 9.94 -16.46 -16.25
C ASN A 160 9.91 -16.87 -14.77
N THR A 161 9.85 -18.17 -14.54
CA THR A 161 10.02 -18.77 -13.21
C THR A 161 11.51 -18.91 -12.91
N GLU A 162 12.05 -18.04 -12.07
CA GLU A 162 13.46 -17.96 -11.76
C GLU A 162 13.71 -17.19 -10.46
N ASN A 163 14.94 -17.25 -9.94
CA ASN A 163 15.37 -16.34 -8.88
C ASN A 163 16.06 -15.11 -9.49
N ARG A 164 15.60 -13.91 -9.08
CA ARG A 164 16.15 -12.65 -9.59
C ARG A 164 16.61 -11.73 -8.47
N ASN A 165 17.50 -10.82 -8.85
CA ASN A 165 17.85 -9.69 -8.00
C ASN A 165 16.69 -8.69 -7.97
N PHE A 166 16.31 -8.27 -6.78
CA PHE A 166 15.32 -7.24 -6.54
C PHE A 166 15.93 -6.13 -5.68
N TYR A 167 15.65 -4.90 -6.01
CA TYR A 167 16.29 -3.73 -5.41
C TYR A 167 15.29 -2.96 -4.57
N ILE A 168 15.43 -3.05 -3.23
CA ILE A 168 14.55 -2.38 -2.27
C ILE A 168 15.01 -0.95 -2.06
N ARG A 169 14.10 0.00 -2.26
CA ARG A 169 14.28 1.39 -1.87
C ARG A 169 13.74 1.60 -0.45
N THR A 170 14.63 1.68 0.52
CA THR A 170 14.27 1.78 1.95
C THR A 170 13.49 3.05 2.31
N LYS A 171 13.53 4.08 1.48
CA LYS A 171 12.86 5.38 1.75
C LYS A 171 11.55 5.58 1.00
N THR A 172 11.31 4.80 -0.05
CA THR A 172 10.12 4.90 -0.90
C THR A 172 9.59 3.51 -1.18
N ALA A 173 8.36 3.40 -1.63
CA ALA A 173 7.76 2.11 -1.99
C ALA A 173 8.02 1.72 -3.47
N ASP A 174 9.05 2.29 -4.10
CA ASP A 174 9.32 2.12 -5.54
C ASP A 174 10.41 1.04 -5.77
N SER A 175 10.34 -0.06 -5.04
CA SER A 175 11.26 -1.20 -5.24
C SER A 175 11.03 -1.85 -6.60
N SER A 176 12.09 -2.31 -7.27
CA SER A 176 12.00 -2.81 -8.64
C SER A 176 13.10 -3.84 -8.96
N PHE A 177 12.99 -4.47 -10.13
CA PHE A 177 14.04 -5.33 -10.68
C PHE A 177 15.19 -4.53 -11.32
N GLU A 178 15.03 -3.23 -11.47
CA GLU A 178 16.08 -2.36 -12.03
C GLU A 178 17.00 -1.85 -10.93
N GLU A 179 18.31 -1.99 -11.17
CA GLU A 179 19.33 -1.48 -10.26
C GLU A 179 19.36 0.05 -10.26
N GLY A 180 19.36 0.64 -9.09
CA GLY A 180 19.45 2.08 -8.89
C GLY A 180 20.40 2.45 -7.77
N LYS A 181 20.66 3.73 -7.59
CA LYS A 181 21.54 4.23 -6.53
C LYS A 181 20.89 4.06 -5.15
N ASN A 182 21.70 3.68 -4.13
CA ASN A 182 21.27 3.58 -2.74
C ASN A 182 20.12 2.60 -2.48
N GLN A 183 20.13 1.46 -3.13
CA GLN A 183 19.17 0.38 -2.95
C GLN A 183 19.79 -0.81 -2.22
N LYS A 184 18.97 -1.54 -1.46
CA LYS A 184 19.36 -2.83 -0.88
C LYS A 184 18.98 -3.92 -1.86
N LYS A 185 19.98 -4.68 -2.31
CA LYS A 185 19.77 -5.85 -3.16
C LYS A 185 19.34 -7.05 -2.31
N ILE A 186 18.29 -7.74 -2.74
CA ILE A 186 17.87 -9.03 -2.23
C ILE A 186 17.63 -10.01 -3.38
N HIS A 187 17.64 -11.32 -3.09
CA HIS A 187 17.21 -12.35 -4.03
C HIS A 187 15.75 -12.67 -3.76
N VAL A 188 14.93 -12.71 -4.80
CA VAL A 188 13.51 -13.02 -4.73
C VAL A 188 13.17 -14.13 -5.71
N GLU A 189 12.24 -14.97 -5.29
CA GLU A 189 11.63 -15.97 -6.16
C GLU A 189 10.62 -15.27 -7.10
N CYS A 190 10.70 -15.59 -8.38
CA CYS A 190 9.77 -15.13 -9.40
C CYS A 190 9.05 -16.33 -10.00
N MET A 191 7.76 -16.17 -10.29
CA MET A 191 6.96 -17.17 -10.99
C MET A 191 6.16 -16.53 -12.12
N THR A 192 5.85 -17.30 -13.14
CA THR A 192 4.83 -16.90 -14.11
C THR A 192 3.43 -17.07 -13.51
N ILE A 193 2.43 -16.37 -14.03
CA ILE A 193 1.03 -16.58 -13.64
C ILE A 193 0.63 -18.03 -13.89
N ASP A 194 1.01 -18.58 -15.06
CA ASP A 194 0.65 -19.94 -15.47
C ASP A 194 1.28 -21.02 -14.57
N ASP A 195 2.51 -20.81 -14.10
CA ASP A 195 3.16 -21.74 -13.17
C ASP A 195 2.54 -21.68 -11.77
N TYR A 196 2.11 -20.51 -11.32
CA TYR A 196 1.48 -20.34 -10.01
C TYR A 196 0.03 -20.89 -10.01
N PHE A 197 -0.73 -20.60 -11.06
CA PHE A 197 -2.13 -20.99 -11.19
C PHE A 197 -2.31 -22.10 -12.22
N LYS A 198 -2.08 -23.34 -11.84
CA LYS A 198 -2.25 -24.50 -12.75
C LYS A 198 -3.68 -24.67 -13.25
N GLU A 199 -4.67 -24.24 -12.46
CA GLU A 199 -6.10 -24.44 -12.76
C GLU A 199 -6.94 -23.24 -12.31
N ILE A 200 -6.66 -22.04 -12.81
CA ILE A 200 -7.53 -20.88 -12.56
C ILE A 200 -8.64 -20.84 -13.61
N LYS A 201 -9.91 -20.81 -13.17
CA LYS A 201 -11.06 -20.80 -14.09
C LYS A 201 -11.33 -19.43 -14.69
N SER A 202 -11.17 -18.38 -13.90
CA SER A 202 -11.42 -16.99 -14.32
C SER A 202 -10.69 -16.02 -13.42
N ILE A 203 -10.30 -14.89 -13.98
CA ILE A 203 -9.73 -13.74 -13.27
C ILE A 203 -10.66 -12.57 -13.52
N THR A 204 -11.20 -11.98 -12.45
CA THR A 204 -12.07 -10.80 -12.54
C THR A 204 -11.26 -9.52 -12.67
N LEU A 205 -10.15 -9.43 -11.93
CA LEU A 205 -9.23 -8.29 -11.99
C LEU A 205 -7.79 -8.79 -11.96
N LEU A 206 -7.01 -8.35 -12.94
CA LEU A 206 -5.56 -8.47 -12.97
C LEU A 206 -4.95 -7.07 -13.00
N LYS A 207 -4.26 -6.71 -11.92
CA LYS A 207 -3.44 -5.48 -11.86
C LYS A 207 -1.97 -5.87 -12.06
N LEU A 208 -1.31 -5.24 -13.03
CA LEU A 208 0.11 -5.41 -13.36
C LEU A 208 0.93 -4.19 -12.96
#